data_d58bb6cdfbe1ee539707f791f1df8eec
#
_entry.id   d58bb6cdfbe1ee539707f791f1df8eec
#
_cell.length_a   1.000
_cell.length_b   1.000
_cell.length_c   1.000
_cell.angle_alpha   90.00
_cell.angle_beta   90.00
_cell.angle_gamma   90.00
#
_symmetry.space_group_name_H-M   'P 1'
#
loop_
_entity.id
_entity.type
_entity.pdbx_description
1 polymer ?
#
loop_
_entity_poly.entity_id
_entity_poly.type
_entity_poly.pdbx_seq_one_letter_code
_entity_poly.pdbx_strand_id
1 'polypeptide(L)'
;MLKTNVYDMSGKLVGEIELPEAVFGITPNESVVHDVVKNHLANVRQGTQSALTRAEVSGGGRKPWRQKGTGRARQGSTRAPQWTHGGIVFAPKPRSYSYSLNKKAKRLALKSVLSAKAAESNVVVIDSIHMDAPKTADFAKFLKAVGCDTKTLVVTAAADQNVVKSGRNIPGCQVTFANVLNVYDVLNAGKLVVDQAALKTIEEVFA
;
A
#
# COMPACT_ATOMS: atom_id res chain seq x y z
N MET A 1 -22.20 -15.34 13.86
CA MET A 1 -21.52 -15.81 12.62
C MET A 1 -21.87 -14.85 11.50
N LEU A 2 -20.87 -14.25 10.85
CA LEU A 2 -21.03 -13.36 9.70
C LEU A 2 -21.27 -14.21 8.45
N LYS A 3 -22.45 -14.06 7.83
CA LYS A 3 -22.78 -14.72 6.55
C LYS A 3 -22.63 -13.73 5.41
N THR A 4 -22.16 -14.19 4.29
CA THR A 4 -22.08 -13.40 3.04
C THR A 4 -22.56 -14.22 1.86
N ASN A 5 -23.05 -13.52 0.85
CA ASN A 5 -23.52 -14.15 -0.37
C ASN A 5 -22.35 -14.56 -1.26
N VAL A 6 -22.47 -15.73 -1.91
CA VAL A 6 -21.55 -16.23 -2.93
C VAL A 6 -22.15 -15.98 -4.29
N TYR A 7 -21.38 -15.36 -5.18
CA TYR A 7 -21.78 -15.07 -6.55
C TYR A 7 -20.93 -15.86 -7.55
N ASP A 8 -21.43 -16.06 -8.74
CA ASP A 8 -20.63 -16.50 -9.86
C ASP A 8 -19.97 -15.28 -10.58
N MET A 9 -19.13 -15.53 -11.57
CA MET A 9 -18.53 -14.47 -12.39
C MET A 9 -19.55 -13.67 -13.22
N SER A 10 -20.80 -14.14 -13.36
CA SER A 10 -21.89 -13.43 -14.03
C SER A 10 -22.69 -12.52 -13.09
N GLY A 11 -22.38 -12.52 -11.80
CA GLY A 11 -23.07 -11.76 -10.75
C GLY A 11 -24.35 -12.45 -10.25
N LYS A 12 -24.58 -13.71 -10.57
CA LYS A 12 -25.73 -14.48 -10.05
C LYS A 12 -25.40 -15.03 -8.68
N LEU A 13 -26.37 -15.01 -7.78
CA LEU A 13 -26.27 -15.63 -6.46
C LEU A 13 -26.23 -17.16 -6.61
N VAL A 14 -25.19 -17.78 -6.08
CA VAL A 14 -25.01 -19.24 -6.06
C VAL A 14 -25.39 -19.81 -4.69
N GLY A 15 -25.09 -19.10 -3.61
CA GLY A 15 -25.35 -19.56 -2.26
C GLY A 15 -24.90 -18.57 -1.20
N GLU A 16 -24.84 -19.05 0.04
CA GLU A 16 -24.30 -18.30 1.19
C GLU A 16 -23.13 -19.07 1.80
N ILE A 17 -22.14 -18.33 2.32
CA ILE A 17 -21.00 -18.88 3.04
C ILE A 17 -20.82 -18.17 4.38
N GLU A 18 -20.37 -18.88 5.37
CA GLU A 18 -19.97 -18.31 6.67
C GLU A 18 -18.51 -17.86 6.61
N LEU A 19 -18.26 -16.61 7.00
CA LEU A 19 -16.91 -16.07 7.10
C LEU A 19 -16.25 -16.56 8.39
N PRO A 20 -14.97 -16.99 8.39
CA PRO A 20 -14.22 -17.40 9.57
C PRO A 20 -14.19 -16.31 10.65
N GLU A 21 -14.80 -16.54 11.80
CA GLU A 21 -14.91 -15.55 12.87
C GLU A 21 -13.55 -15.15 13.44
N ALA A 22 -12.58 -16.08 13.44
CA ALA A 22 -11.20 -15.83 13.87
C ALA A 22 -10.46 -14.77 13.04
N VAL A 23 -10.93 -14.47 11.82
CA VAL A 23 -10.31 -13.51 10.88
C VAL A 23 -11.21 -12.31 10.62
N PHE A 24 -12.53 -12.53 10.44
CA PHE A 24 -13.49 -11.51 10.03
C PHE A 24 -14.41 -11.02 11.17
N GLY A 25 -14.32 -11.63 12.36
CA GLY A 25 -15.22 -11.34 13.50
C GLY A 25 -14.57 -10.60 14.67
N ILE A 26 -13.33 -10.13 14.55
CA ILE A 26 -12.65 -9.44 15.64
C ILE A 26 -13.05 -7.96 15.73
N THR A 27 -12.93 -7.39 16.93
CA THR A 27 -13.07 -5.94 17.12
C THR A 27 -11.88 -5.21 16.47
N PRO A 28 -12.10 -4.30 15.50
CA PRO A 28 -11.02 -3.61 14.83
C PRO A 28 -10.18 -2.75 15.78
N ASN A 29 -8.85 -2.82 15.65
CA ASN A 29 -7.92 -1.98 16.39
C ASN A 29 -7.27 -0.95 15.44
N GLU A 30 -7.81 0.26 15.42
CA GLU A 30 -7.39 1.33 14.51
C GLU A 30 -5.94 1.76 14.73
N SER A 31 -5.46 1.81 15.97
CA SER A 31 -4.09 2.22 16.29
C SER A 31 -3.06 1.28 15.66
N VAL A 32 -3.29 -0.02 15.75
CA VAL A 32 -2.38 -1.04 15.17
C VAL A 32 -2.44 -1.00 13.63
N VAL A 33 -3.63 -0.79 13.06
CA VAL A 33 -3.79 -0.60 11.60
C VAL A 33 -3.00 0.61 11.12
N HIS A 34 -3.14 1.76 11.81
CA HIS A 34 -2.40 2.98 11.48
C HIS A 34 -0.88 2.76 11.52
N ASP A 35 -0.37 2.08 12.54
CA ASP A 35 1.07 1.81 12.67
C ASP A 35 1.60 0.93 11.53
N VAL A 36 0.82 -0.09 11.10
CA VAL A 36 1.19 -0.95 9.98
C VAL A 36 1.15 -0.19 8.65
N VAL A 37 0.16 0.66 8.42
CA VAL A 37 0.09 1.52 7.23
C VAL A 37 1.27 2.49 7.19
N LYS A 38 1.58 3.15 8.32
CA LYS A 38 2.74 4.05 8.45
C LYS A 38 4.06 3.32 8.17
N ASN A 39 4.21 2.09 8.68
CA ASN A 39 5.36 1.24 8.40
C ASN A 39 5.45 0.89 6.91
N HIS A 40 4.35 0.49 6.29
CA HIS A 40 4.32 0.18 4.84
C HIS A 40 4.77 1.38 4.01
N LEU A 41 4.18 2.55 4.23
CA LEU A 41 4.52 3.78 3.51
C LEU A 41 5.97 4.21 3.74
N ALA A 42 6.51 4.04 4.96
CA ALA A 42 7.91 4.33 5.25
C ALA A 42 8.86 3.38 4.51
N ASN A 43 8.52 2.09 4.42
CA ASN A 43 9.34 1.08 3.76
C ASN A 43 9.36 1.23 2.23
N VAL A 44 8.34 1.85 1.62
CA VAL A 44 8.29 2.15 0.19
C VAL A 44 9.17 3.35 -0.19
N ARG A 45 9.52 4.22 0.79
CA ARG A 45 10.35 5.40 0.52
C ARG A 45 11.77 5.01 0.14
N GLN A 46 12.24 5.46 -1.02
CA GLN A 46 13.59 5.19 -1.53
C GLN A 46 14.69 5.92 -0.73
N GLY A 47 14.42 7.14 -0.26
CA GLY A 47 15.32 7.91 0.60
C GLY A 47 16.59 8.44 -0.09
N THR A 48 16.56 8.69 -1.39
CA THR A 48 17.71 9.15 -2.20
C THR A 48 17.90 10.65 -2.24
N GLN A 49 17.12 11.42 -1.47
CA GLN A 49 17.26 12.87 -1.39
C GLN A 49 18.67 13.25 -0.92
N SER A 50 19.32 14.18 -1.62
CA SER A 50 20.66 14.68 -1.29
C SER A 50 20.79 16.14 -1.64
N ALA A 51 21.40 16.92 -0.77
CA ALA A 51 21.82 18.27 -1.07
C ALA A 51 23.21 18.53 -0.49
N LEU A 52 23.92 19.49 -1.07
CA LEU A 52 25.29 19.80 -0.68
C LEU A 52 25.32 20.75 0.52
N THR A 53 26.10 20.39 1.52
CA THR A 53 26.46 21.26 2.64
C THR A 53 27.54 22.25 2.20
N ARG A 54 27.76 23.29 3.02
CA ARG A 54 28.83 24.28 2.78
C ARG A 54 30.21 23.64 2.56
N ALA A 55 30.50 22.51 3.20
CA ALA A 55 31.77 21.81 3.05
C ALA A 55 31.91 21.11 1.69
N GLU A 56 30.78 20.65 1.13
CA GLU A 56 30.76 19.87 -0.10
C GLU A 56 30.64 20.70 -1.38
N VAL A 57 30.11 21.93 -1.28
CA VAL A 57 30.00 22.84 -2.43
C VAL A 57 31.39 23.23 -2.91
N SER A 58 31.62 23.19 -4.22
CA SER A 58 32.90 23.61 -4.84
C SER A 58 33.16 25.09 -4.71
N GLY A 59 34.41 25.52 -4.61
CA GLY A 59 34.83 26.92 -4.55
C GLY A 59 35.06 27.46 -3.13
N GLY A 60 35.13 28.78 -2.97
CA GLY A 60 35.12 29.51 -1.69
C GLY A 60 36.28 29.29 -0.76
N GLY A 61 37.44 28.79 -1.22
CA GLY A 61 38.63 28.58 -0.40
C GLY A 61 39.29 29.89 0.11
N ARG A 62 39.00 31.01 -0.55
CA ARG A 62 39.54 32.32 -0.16
C ARG A 62 38.45 33.19 0.45
N LYS A 63 38.80 34.00 1.50
CA LYS A 63 37.92 35.02 2.07
C LYS A 63 37.61 36.08 0.98
N PRO A 64 36.31 36.44 0.73
CA PRO A 64 35.92 37.34 -0.33
C PRO A 64 36.56 38.74 -0.25
N TRP A 65 36.68 39.28 0.98
CA TRP A 65 37.30 40.55 1.25
C TRP A 65 37.86 40.64 2.69
N ARG A 66 38.68 41.63 2.96
CA ARG A 66 39.25 41.83 4.29
C ARG A 66 38.15 42.13 5.34
N GLN A 67 38.46 41.89 6.64
CA GLN A 67 37.52 41.95 7.76
C GLN A 67 36.92 43.32 8.01
N LYS A 68 37.68 44.40 7.76
CA LYS A 68 37.31 45.82 7.99
C LYS A 68 37.79 46.69 6.83
N GLY A 69 37.23 47.93 6.69
CA GLY A 69 37.67 48.91 5.74
C GLY A 69 37.14 48.68 4.30
N THR A 70 36.05 47.94 4.09
CA THR A 70 35.43 47.71 2.75
C THR A 70 34.03 48.30 2.65
N GLY A 71 33.44 48.81 3.71
CA GLY A 71 32.03 49.24 3.74
C GLY A 71 30.99 48.16 3.51
N ARG A 72 31.42 46.91 3.37
CA ARG A 72 30.55 45.72 3.11
C ARG A 72 30.34 44.89 4.37
N ALA A 73 29.26 44.09 4.40
CA ALA A 73 29.03 43.10 5.44
C ALA A 73 30.20 42.09 5.52
N ARG A 74 30.55 41.68 6.73
CA ARG A 74 31.64 40.70 6.95
C ARG A 74 31.28 39.35 6.40
N GLN A 75 32.14 38.77 5.55
CA GLN A 75 31.93 37.46 4.92
C GLN A 75 33.20 36.59 5.06
N GLY A 76 32.99 35.32 5.38
CA GLY A 76 34.08 34.34 5.50
C GLY A 76 34.28 33.46 4.28
N SER A 77 33.19 33.17 3.55
CA SER A 77 33.22 32.28 2.40
C SER A 77 32.04 32.55 1.47
N THR A 78 32.23 32.42 0.18
CA THR A 78 31.16 32.48 -0.84
C THR A 78 30.26 31.23 -0.87
N ARG A 79 30.68 30.14 -0.22
CA ARG A 79 29.87 28.91 -0.06
C ARG A 79 28.91 28.95 1.13
N ALA A 80 28.87 30.06 1.89
CA ALA A 80 27.97 30.18 3.02
C ALA A 80 26.50 30.19 2.55
N PRO A 81 25.54 29.73 3.39
CA PRO A 81 24.14 29.54 2.98
C PRO A 81 23.44 30.82 2.52
N GLN A 82 23.88 31.99 2.96
CA GLN A 82 23.32 33.27 2.54
C GLN A 82 23.76 33.73 1.16
N TRP A 83 24.68 33.02 0.52
CA TRP A 83 25.14 33.31 -0.84
C TRP A 83 24.37 32.50 -1.87
N THR A 84 24.10 33.09 -3.02
CA THR A 84 23.60 32.37 -4.18
C THR A 84 24.59 31.26 -4.54
N HIS A 85 24.10 30.05 -4.78
CA HIS A 85 24.89 28.82 -4.98
C HIS A 85 25.72 28.40 -3.74
N GLY A 86 25.47 28.94 -2.56
CA GLY A 86 26.03 28.44 -1.31
C GLY A 86 25.41 27.10 -0.88
N GLY A 87 26.03 26.46 0.12
CA GLY A 87 25.54 25.18 0.67
C GLY A 87 24.31 25.34 1.56
N ILE A 88 23.55 24.26 1.71
CA ILE A 88 22.41 24.18 2.63
C ILE A 88 22.90 23.80 4.02
N VAL A 89 22.39 24.49 5.08
CA VAL A 89 22.86 24.26 6.46
C VAL A 89 22.53 22.86 6.94
N PHE A 90 21.27 22.46 6.85
CA PHE A 90 20.77 21.11 7.18
C PHE A 90 20.40 20.37 5.90
N ALA A 91 21.41 20.15 5.06
CA ALA A 91 21.22 19.47 3.78
C ALA A 91 20.71 18.04 4.02
N PRO A 92 19.62 17.63 3.35
CA PRO A 92 19.16 16.25 3.42
C PRO A 92 20.25 15.33 2.84
N LYS A 93 20.43 14.17 3.48
CA LYS A 93 21.34 13.13 3.03
C LYS A 93 20.56 11.84 2.76
N PRO A 94 21.01 10.98 1.85
CA PRO A 94 20.40 9.69 1.62
C PRO A 94 20.33 8.88 2.92
N ARG A 95 19.15 8.35 3.21
CA ARG A 95 18.93 7.49 4.39
C ARG A 95 17.85 6.46 4.14
N SER A 96 17.92 5.33 4.80
CA SER A 96 16.84 4.36 4.86
C SER A 96 15.76 4.83 5.82
N TYR A 97 14.49 4.68 5.40
CA TYR A 97 13.31 4.89 6.24
C TYR A 97 12.69 3.56 6.69
N SER A 98 13.31 2.44 6.30
CA SER A 98 12.80 1.10 6.57
C SER A 98 12.92 0.74 8.04
N TYR A 99 11.84 0.19 8.59
CA TYR A 99 11.80 -0.41 9.92
C TYR A 99 10.81 -1.57 9.94
N SER A 100 10.94 -2.46 10.91
CA SER A 100 10.08 -3.65 11.04
C SER A 100 9.13 -3.53 12.24
N LEU A 101 7.94 -4.13 12.10
CA LEU A 101 6.98 -4.33 13.17
C LEU A 101 6.88 -5.81 13.54
N ASN A 102 6.45 -6.10 14.75
CA ASN A 102 6.23 -7.46 15.24
C ASN A 102 5.20 -8.19 14.39
N LYS A 103 5.45 -9.50 14.10
CA LYS A 103 4.54 -10.33 13.29
C LYS A 103 3.12 -10.38 13.86
N LYS A 104 2.97 -10.48 15.21
CA LYS A 104 1.67 -10.49 15.88
C LYS A 104 0.88 -9.20 15.64
N ALA A 105 1.54 -8.03 15.66
CA ALA A 105 0.90 -6.74 15.37
C ALA A 105 0.42 -6.66 13.91
N LYS A 106 1.24 -7.11 12.95
CA LYS A 106 0.85 -7.15 11.54
C LYS A 106 -0.37 -8.05 11.29
N ARG A 107 -0.42 -9.23 11.93
CA ARG A 107 -1.56 -10.15 11.85
C ARG A 107 -2.82 -9.53 12.45
N LEU A 108 -2.72 -8.93 13.64
CA LEU A 108 -3.84 -8.25 14.28
C LEU A 108 -4.38 -7.11 13.42
N ALA A 109 -3.51 -6.30 12.79
CA ALA A 109 -3.90 -5.25 11.88
C ALA A 109 -4.67 -5.79 10.66
N LEU A 110 -4.17 -6.88 10.05
CA LEU A 110 -4.84 -7.50 8.89
C LEU A 110 -6.23 -8.02 9.26
N LYS A 111 -6.35 -8.77 10.37
CA LYS A 111 -7.65 -9.24 10.89
C LYS A 111 -8.58 -8.05 11.18
N SER A 112 -8.07 -6.96 11.76
CA SER A 112 -8.86 -5.75 12.06
C SER A 112 -9.45 -5.13 10.80
N VAL A 113 -8.65 -5.00 9.73
CA VAL A 113 -9.12 -4.42 8.46
C VAL A 113 -10.11 -5.35 7.75
N LEU A 114 -9.86 -6.66 7.75
CA LEU A 114 -10.78 -7.65 7.16
C LEU A 114 -12.13 -7.66 7.90
N SER A 115 -12.10 -7.58 9.24
CA SER A 115 -13.33 -7.50 10.05
C SER A 115 -14.10 -6.21 9.80
N ALA A 116 -13.42 -5.07 9.65
CA ALA A 116 -14.06 -3.81 9.31
C ALA A 116 -14.74 -3.87 7.92
N LYS A 117 -14.04 -4.44 6.91
CA LYS A 117 -14.61 -4.63 5.56
C LYS A 117 -15.82 -5.56 5.56
N ALA A 118 -15.79 -6.62 6.37
CA ALA A 118 -16.93 -7.53 6.51
C ALA A 118 -18.13 -6.85 7.20
N ALA A 119 -17.90 -6.06 8.25
CA ALA A 119 -18.94 -5.28 8.94
C ALA A 119 -19.61 -4.23 8.03
N GLU A 120 -18.85 -3.64 7.12
CA GLU A 120 -19.33 -2.69 6.11
C GLU A 120 -20.01 -3.36 4.89
N SER A 121 -20.10 -4.70 4.86
CA SER A 121 -20.59 -5.48 3.70
C SER A 121 -19.80 -5.22 2.41
N ASN A 122 -18.52 -4.86 2.53
CA ASN A 122 -17.61 -4.59 1.43
C ASN A 122 -16.81 -5.84 0.99
N VAL A 123 -17.12 -7.01 1.54
CA VAL A 123 -16.55 -8.30 1.14
C VAL A 123 -17.54 -9.03 0.24
N VAL A 124 -17.10 -9.38 -0.95
CA VAL A 124 -17.87 -10.12 -1.95
C VAL A 124 -17.16 -11.44 -2.21
N VAL A 125 -17.86 -12.54 -2.07
CA VAL A 125 -17.29 -13.89 -2.32
C VAL A 125 -17.73 -14.39 -3.66
N ILE A 126 -16.79 -14.94 -4.43
CA ILE A 126 -17.01 -15.55 -5.73
C ILE A 126 -16.73 -17.06 -5.60
N ASP A 127 -17.56 -17.87 -6.23
CA ASP A 127 -17.43 -19.33 -6.21
C ASP A 127 -16.07 -19.77 -6.78
N SER A 128 -15.76 -19.30 -8.00
CA SER A 128 -14.44 -19.51 -8.61
C SER A 128 -14.08 -18.36 -9.54
N ILE A 129 -12.82 -17.90 -9.47
CA ILE A 129 -12.28 -16.86 -10.36
C ILE A 129 -11.29 -17.53 -11.30
N HIS A 130 -11.73 -17.84 -12.52
CA HIS A 130 -10.89 -18.47 -13.53
C HIS A 130 -11.05 -17.81 -14.90
N MET A 131 -9.93 -17.68 -15.62
CA MET A 131 -9.90 -17.12 -16.98
C MET A 131 -9.10 -18.05 -17.90
N ASP A 132 -9.73 -18.61 -18.92
CA ASP A 132 -9.06 -19.47 -19.91
C ASP A 132 -7.98 -18.71 -20.70
N ALA A 133 -8.26 -17.45 -21.03
CA ALA A 133 -7.34 -16.56 -21.72
C ALA A 133 -7.36 -15.16 -21.07
N PRO A 134 -6.24 -14.41 -21.12
CA PRO A 134 -6.17 -13.07 -20.56
C PRO A 134 -6.99 -12.09 -21.42
N LYS A 135 -8.15 -11.65 -20.90
CA LYS A 135 -9.05 -10.68 -21.54
C LYS A 135 -9.54 -9.64 -20.55
N THR A 136 -9.12 -8.39 -20.72
CA THR A 136 -9.52 -7.27 -19.85
C THR A 136 -11.01 -6.91 -19.99
N ALA A 137 -11.59 -7.05 -21.19
CA ALA A 137 -13.01 -6.73 -21.43
C ALA A 137 -13.95 -7.65 -20.64
N ASP A 138 -13.66 -8.94 -20.59
CA ASP A 138 -14.50 -9.92 -19.89
C ASP A 138 -14.32 -9.78 -18.36
N PHE A 139 -13.10 -9.49 -17.90
CA PHE A 139 -12.83 -9.18 -16.49
C PHE A 139 -13.53 -7.88 -16.04
N ALA A 140 -13.58 -6.86 -16.89
CA ALA A 140 -14.31 -5.63 -16.59
C ALA A 140 -15.84 -5.86 -16.53
N LYS A 141 -16.40 -6.74 -17.38
CA LYS A 141 -17.82 -7.15 -17.29
C LYS A 141 -18.10 -7.87 -15.97
N PHE A 142 -17.22 -8.79 -15.56
CA PHE A 142 -17.32 -9.49 -14.28
C PHE A 142 -17.35 -8.50 -13.11
N LEU A 143 -16.40 -7.55 -13.02
CA LEU A 143 -16.38 -6.55 -11.94
C LEU A 143 -17.66 -5.72 -11.89
N LYS A 144 -18.19 -5.30 -13.03
CA LYS A 144 -19.47 -4.58 -13.11
C LYS A 144 -20.66 -5.44 -12.68
N ALA A 145 -20.70 -6.71 -13.08
CA ALA A 145 -21.77 -7.63 -12.72
C ALA A 145 -21.86 -7.85 -11.20
N VAL A 146 -20.69 -7.83 -10.52
CA VAL A 146 -20.59 -7.98 -9.06
C VAL A 146 -20.72 -6.63 -8.33
N GLY A 147 -20.96 -5.53 -9.08
CA GLY A 147 -21.16 -4.18 -8.52
C GLY A 147 -19.88 -3.55 -7.98
N CYS A 148 -18.74 -3.86 -8.57
CA CYS A 148 -17.43 -3.33 -8.17
C CYS A 148 -17.06 -2.10 -9.01
N ASP A 149 -17.72 -0.96 -8.78
CA ASP A 149 -17.50 0.31 -9.51
C ASP A 149 -16.41 1.19 -8.90
N THR A 150 -15.90 0.82 -7.72
CA THR A 150 -14.85 1.55 -6.99
C THR A 150 -13.52 0.82 -7.07
N LYS A 151 -12.51 1.32 -6.35
CA LYS A 151 -11.25 0.58 -6.17
C LYS A 151 -11.52 -0.82 -5.62
N THR A 152 -11.08 -1.84 -6.34
CA THR A 152 -11.38 -3.24 -6.01
C THR A 152 -10.09 -4.03 -5.86
N LEU A 153 -10.00 -4.79 -4.79
CA LEU A 153 -8.96 -5.77 -4.58
C LEU A 153 -9.53 -7.16 -4.81
N VAL A 154 -9.01 -7.87 -5.81
CA VAL A 154 -9.39 -9.25 -6.13
C VAL A 154 -8.36 -10.19 -5.54
N VAL A 155 -8.81 -11.17 -4.75
CA VAL A 155 -7.96 -12.12 -4.03
C VAL A 155 -8.26 -13.52 -4.52
N THR A 156 -7.29 -14.17 -5.15
CA THR A 156 -7.35 -15.57 -5.58
C THR A 156 -6.62 -16.49 -4.60
N ALA A 157 -6.94 -17.77 -4.59
CA ALA A 157 -6.27 -18.76 -3.73
C ALA A 157 -4.78 -18.90 -4.10
N ALA A 158 -4.49 -18.98 -5.39
CA ALA A 158 -3.15 -19.08 -5.95
C ALA A 158 -2.93 -18.03 -7.05
N ALA A 159 -1.67 -17.85 -7.44
CA ALA A 159 -1.32 -16.93 -8.52
C ALA A 159 -1.79 -17.47 -9.89
N ASP A 160 -2.88 -16.94 -10.41
CA ASP A 160 -3.33 -17.19 -11.78
C ASP A 160 -2.87 -16.05 -12.71
N GLN A 161 -1.98 -16.39 -13.64
CA GLN A 161 -1.43 -15.42 -14.58
C GLN A 161 -2.47 -14.82 -15.52
N ASN A 162 -3.50 -15.57 -15.91
CA ASN A 162 -4.55 -15.08 -16.79
C ASN A 162 -5.42 -14.06 -16.08
N VAL A 163 -5.80 -14.33 -14.82
CA VAL A 163 -6.55 -13.39 -13.98
C VAL A 163 -5.74 -12.11 -13.70
N VAL A 164 -4.47 -12.24 -13.33
CA VAL A 164 -3.59 -11.09 -13.09
C VAL A 164 -3.43 -10.23 -14.34
N LYS A 165 -3.16 -10.83 -15.51
CA LYS A 165 -3.03 -10.10 -16.78
C LYS A 165 -4.33 -9.42 -17.20
N SER A 166 -5.49 -10.04 -16.91
CA SER A 166 -6.82 -9.48 -17.21
C SER A 166 -7.19 -8.30 -16.35
N GLY A 167 -6.82 -8.33 -15.04
CA GLY A 167 -7.18 -7.29 -14.08
C GLY A 167 -6.22 -6.11 -14.01
N ARG A 168 -4.91 -6.32 -14.18
CA ARG A 168 -3.87 -5.30 -13.91
C ARG A 168 -3.97 -4.03 -14.76
N ASN A 169 -4.61 -4.10 -15.95
CA ASN A 169 -4.76 -2.94 -16.84
C ASN A 169 -6.03 -2.12 -16.54
N ILE A 170 -6.89 -2.57 -15.62
CA ILE A 170 -8.11 -1.86 -15.25
C ILE A 170 -7.77 -0.86 -14.15
N PRO A 171 -8.01 0.46 -14.37
CA PRO A 171 -7.75 1.47 -13.34
C PRO A 171 -8.56 1.19 -12.06
N GLY A 172 -7.89 1.22 -10.91
CA GLY A 172 -8.53 0.94 -9.62
C GLY A 172 -8.71 -0.55 -9.28
N CYS A 173 -8.38 -1.47 -10.19
CA CYS A 173 -8.39 -2.90 -9.91
C CYS A 173 -6.98 -3.40 -9.59
N GLN A 174 -6.85 -4.10 -8.47
CA GLN A 174 -5.63 -4.80 -8.08
C GLN A 174 -5.96 -6.29 -7.90
N VAL A 175 -5.13 -7.16 -8.43
CA VAL A 175 -5.26 -8.62 -8.26
C VAL A 175 -4.09 -9.11 -7.43
N THR A 176 -4.40 -9.86 -6.38
CA THR A 176 -3.43 -10.46 -5.47
C THR A 176 -3.85 -11.88 -5.13
N PHE A 177 -3.04 -12.61 -4.38
CA PHE A 177 -3.40 -13.94 -3.87
C PHE A 177 -3.28 -14.00 -2.34
N ALA A 178 -4.00 -14.93 -1.74
CA ALA A 178 -4.25 -14.99 -0.29
C ALA A 178 -2.98 -14.89 0.56
N ASN A 179 -1.88 -15.55 0.17
CA ASN A 179 -0.64 -15.58 0.94
C ASN A 179 0.12 -14.23 0.98
N VAL A 180 -0.15 -13.31 0.06
CA VAL A 180 0.54 -12.01 -0.07
C VAL A 180 -0.35 -10.83 0.36
N LEU A 181 -1.53 -11.15 0.88
CA LEU A 181 -2.48 -10.14 1.33
C LEU A 181 -1.84 -9.20 2.37
N ASN A 182 -1.98 -7.89 2.18
CA ASN A 182 -1.43 -6.89 3.09
C ASN A 182 -2.49 -5.86 3.52
N VAL A 183 -2.23 -5.21 4.65
CA VAL A 183 -3.16 -4.27 5.28
C VAL A 183 -3.43 -3.06 4.41
N TYR A 184 -2.40 -2.54 3.73
CA TYR A 184 -2.51 -1.31 2.93
C TYR A 184 -3.43 -1.51 1.72
N ASP A 185 -3.28 -2.62 0.98
CA ASP A 185 -4.09 -2.90 -0.21
C ASP A 185 -5.55 -3.14 0.17
N VAL A 186 -5.82 -3.90 1.24
CA VAL A 186 -7.19 -4.15 1.74
C VAL A 186 -7.86 -2.85 2.20
N LEU A 187 -7.13 -1.99 2.91
CA LEU A 187 -7.66 -0.70 3.38
C LEU A 187 -7.94 0.27 2.22
N ASN A 188 -7.04 0.33 1.22
CA ASN A 188 -7.16 1.22 0.07
C ASN A 188 -8.25 0.77 -0.92
N ALA A 189 -8.63 -0.50 -0.92
CA ALA A 189 -9.73 -1.02 -1.72
C ALA A 189 -11.08 -0.58 -1.13
N GLY A 190 -12.01 -0.15 -1.97
CA GLY A 190 -13.41 0.06 -1.59
C GLY A 190 -14.11 -1.28 -1.38
N LYS A 191 -13.97 -2.22 -2.33
CA LYS A 191 -14.52 -3.57 -2.23
C LYS A 191 -13.41 -4.63 -2.29
N LEU A 192 -13.60 -5.69 -1.53
CA LEU A 192 -12.75 -6.88 -1.49
C LEU A 192 -13.51 -8.03 -2.15
N VAL A 193 -13.01 -8.51 -3.27
CA VAL A 193 -13.56 -9.67 -4.00
C VAL A 193 -12.66 -10.87 -3.70
N VAL A 194 -13.21 -11.91 -3.10
CA VAL A 194 -12.46 -13.07 -2.63
C VAL A 194 -12.97 -14.34 -3.28
N ASP A 195 -12.08 -15.12 -3.85
CA ASP A 195 -12.38 -16.47 -4.31
C ASP A 195 -12.71 -17.37 -3.11
N GLN A 196 -13.71 -18.23 -3.22
CA GLN A 196 -14.11 -19.16 -2.16
C GLN A 196 -12.94 -20.03 -1.68
N ALA A 197 -12.09 -20.50 -2.59
CA ALA A 197 -10.89 -21.24 -2.25
C ALA A 197 -9.86 -20.38 -1.47
N ALA A 198 -9.80 -19.08 -1.75
CA ALA A 198 -8.91 -18.15 -1.06
C ALA A 198 -9.31 -17.92 0.40
N LEU A 199 -10.60 -18.01 0.76
CA LEU A 199 -11.05 -17.89 2.15
C LEU A 199 -10.42 -18.95 3.05
N LYS A 200 -10.34 -20.20 2.59
CA LYS A 200 -9.69 -21.29 3.33
C LYS A 200 -8.21 -20.98 3.56
N THR A 201 -7.52 -20.53 2.52
CA THR A 201 -6.10 -20.16 2.62
C THR A 201 -5.89 -18.96 3.58
N ILE A 202 -6.78 -17.97 3.55
CA ILE A 202 -6.75 -16.82 4.47
C ILE A 202 -6.92 -17.30 5.91
N GLU A 203 -7.83 -18.22 6.18
CA GLU A 203 -8.02 -18.81 7.49
C GLU A 203 -6.78 -19.56 7.97
N GLU A 204 -6.21 -20.45 7.15
CA GLU A 204 -5.01 -21.22 7.49
C GLU A 204 -3.78 -20.36 7.80
N VAL A 205 -3.59 -19.26 7.04
CA VAL A 205 -2.41 -18.39 7.15
C VAL A 205 -2.53 -17.38 8.28
N PHE A 206 -3.74 -16.87 8.53
CA PHE A 206 -3.93 -15.72 9.42
C PHE A 206 -4.75 -16.03 10.69
N ALA A 207 -5.41 -17.16 10.81
CA ALA A 207 -6.19 -17.54 12.02
C ALA A 207 -5.36 -17.78 13.31
#